data_843087246ed21b45289b024c5e3356ee
#
_entry.id   843087246ed21b45289b024c5e3356ee
#
_cell.length_a   1.000
_cell.length_b   1.000
_cell.length_c   1.000
_cell.angle_alpha   90.00
_cell.angle_beta   90.00
_cell.angle_gamma   90.00
#
_symmetry.space_group_name_H-M   'P 1'
#
loop_
_entity.id
_entity.type
_entity.pdbx_description
1 polymer ?
#
loop_
_entity_poly.entity_id
_entity_poly.type
_entity_poly.pdbx_seq_one_letter_code
_entity_poly.pdbx_strand_id
1 'polypeptide(L)'
;MKHEGEDQNVLGGLTDTPLAREISENNARLARFKGTRLPKPEKTRIFTISNQKGGVGKTTTAVNLAAALASKGLQVLVVDLDPQGNASTALNIEHREGTPSVYDVLLDGTPIADVVQISTEMPGLTCVPATIDLAAAELELVSVVARETRLKNALETYINTSMTPPDYIFIDCPPSLGLLTVNSLAAATEVLIPIQCEYYALEGLSQLLKNINRIKQYLNPNLELSTILLTMYDSRTRLASGVAEEVRTHFANITLDTVIPRSVKVSEAPSYSKTVITYDGSSPGAIAYLEAAGEIAIRGAEHGR
;
A
#
# COMPACT_ATOMS: atom_id res chain seq x y z
N MET A 1 -51.24 -42.41 2.28
CA MET A 1 -50.47 -42.40 1.02
C MET A 1 -50.29 -40.97 0.55
N LYS A 2 -49.04 -40.61 0.37
CA LYS A 2 -48.54 -39.45 -0.42
C LYS A 2 -48.82 -38.04 0.10
N HIS A 3 -47.81 -37.49 0.78
CA HIS A 3 -47.30 -36.13 0.60
C HIS A 3 -45.84 -36.11 1.07
N GLU A 4 -44.94 -36.67 0.30
CA GLU A 4 -43.48 -36.47 0.37
C GLU A 4 -43.07 -36.10 -1.05
N GLY A 5 -42.71 -34.83 -1.30
CA GLY A 5 -42.22 -34.49 -2.65
C GLY A 5 -42.12 -33.03 -3.02
N GLU A 6 -42.23 -32.07 -2.10
CA GLU A 6 -42.09 -30.63 -2.46
C GLU A 6 -40.94 -29.86 -1.81
N ASP A 7 -40.22 -30.42 -0.84
CA ASP A 7 -39.17 -29.68 -0.10
C ASP A 7 -37.75 -29.69 -0.72
N GLN A 8 -37.52 -30.47 -1.79
CA GLN A 8 -36.16 -30.54 -2.40
C GLN A 8 -35.88 -29.47 -3.46
N ASN A 9 -36.88 -28.71 -3.93
CA ASN A 9 -36.68 -27.73 -5.00
C ASN A 9 -36.52 -26.28 -4.52
N VAL A 10 -36.71 -26.01 -3.21
CA VAL A 10 -36.58 -24.66 -2.65
C VAL A 10 -35.12 -24.32 -2.33
N LEU A 11 -34.29 -25.32 -1.98
CA LEU A 11 -32.86 -25.13 -1.70
C LEU A 11 -32.01 -24.95 -2.98
N GLY A 12 -32.41 -25.51 -4.12
CA GLY A 12 -31.70 -25.36 -5.38
C GLY A 12 -31.85 -23.97 -6.01
N GLY A 13 -32.90 -23.22 -5.71
CA GLY A 13 -33.13 -21.86 -6.21
C GLY A 13 -32.38 -20.75 -5.45
N LEU A 14 -31.97 -21.01 -4.22
CA LEU A 14 -31.24 -20.05 -3.38
C LEU A 14 -29.73 -20.01 -3.69
N THR A 15 -29.19 -21.05 -4.33
CA THR A 15 -27.77 -21.15 -4.67
C THR A 15 -27.40 -20.48 -6.00
N ASP A 16 -28.35 -20.09 -6.82
CA ASP A 16 -28.11 -19.51 -8.17
C ASP A 16 -28.49 -18.02 -8.29
N THR A 17 -28.54 -17.32 -7.16
CA THR A 17 -28.72 -15.86 -7.16
C THR A 17 -27.41 -15.14 -7.52
N PRO A 18 -27.46 -13.94 -8.15
CA PRO A 18 -26.25 -13.14 -8.41
C PRO A 18 -25.38 -12.93 -7.17
N LEU A 19 -26.00 -12.70 -6.01
CA LEU A 19 -25.31 -12.55 -4.73
C LEU A 19 -24.62 -13.85 -4.29
N ALA A 20 -25.29 -15.01 -4.43
CA ALA A 20 -24.68 -16.30 -4.07
C ALA A 20 -23.47 -16.63 -4.95
N ARG A 21 -23.52 -16.28 -6.24
CA ARG A 21 -22.39 -16.43 -7.17
C ARG A 21 -21.23 -15.52 -6.76
N GLU A 22 -21.49 -14.23 -6.48
CA GLU A 22 -20.48 -13.29 -6.02
C GLU A 22 -19.81 -13.76 -4.72
N ILE A 23 -20.57 -14.21 -3.74
CA ILE A 23 -20.04 -14.77 -2.48
C ILE A 23 -19.18 -16.01 -2.76
N SER A 24 -19.64 -16.92 -3.65
CA SER A 24 -18.90 -18.12 -4.01
C SER A 24 -17.56 -17.78 -4.70
N GLU A 25 -17.58 -16.85 -5.64
CA GLU A 25 -16.39 -16.36 -6.34
C GLU A 25 -15.39 -15.71 -5.36
N ASN A 26 -15.86 -14.84 -4.47
CA ASN A 26 -15.03 -14.20 -3.46
C ASN A 26 -14.42 -15.23 -2.50
N ASN A 27 -15.17 -16.22 -2.06
CA ASN A 27 -14.66 -17.29 -1.23
C ASN A 27 -13.60 -18.14 -1.97
N ALA A 28 -13.80 -18.43 -3.25
CA ALA A 28 -12.82 -19.15 -4.06
C ALA A 28 -11.51 -18.35 -4.25
N ARG A 29 -11.61 -17.02 -4.49
CA ARG A 29 -10.47 -16.10 -4.59
C ARG A 29 -9.69 -16.06 -3.27
N LEU A 30 -10.39 -15.88 -2.15
CA LEU A 30 -9.80 -15.88 -0.81
C LEU A 30 -9.12 -17.21 -0.48
N ALA A 31 -9.76 -18.34 -0.79
CA ALA A 31 -9.18 -19.67 -0.58
C ALA A 31 -7.91 -19.87 -1.41
N ARG A 32 -7.90 -19.41 -2.66
CA ARG A 32 -6.72 -19.43 -3.53
C ARG A 32 -5.57 -18.64 -2.90
N PHE A 33 -5.81 -17.40 -2.48
CA PHE A 33 -4.78 -16.59 -1.83
C PHE A 33 -4.27 -17.27 -0.54
N LYS A 34 -5.16 -17.79 0.30
CA LYS A 34 -4.78 -18.50 1.54
C LYS A 34 -3.88 -19.69 1.26
N GLY A 35 -4.15 -20.45 0.21
CA GLY A 35 -3.35 -21.61 -0.21
C GLY A 35 -2.03 -21.24 -0.90
N THR A 36 -1.86 -20.02 -1.38
CA THR A 36 -0.64 -19.58 -2.07
C THR A 36 0.44 -19.19 -1.06
N ARG A 37 1.64 -19.75 -1.20
CA ARG A 37 2.84 -19.27 -0.51
C ARG A 37 3.47 -18.16 -1.35
N LEU A 38 3.66 -16.99 -0.74
CA LEU A 38 4.34 -15.89 -1.41
C LEU A 38 5.86 -16.06 -1.35
N PRO A 39 6.59 -15.74 -2.42
CA PRO A 39 8.03 -15.73 -2.40
C PRO A 39 8.54 -14.62 -1.48
N LYS A 40 9.62 -14.93 -0.75
CA LYS A 40 10.37 -13.93 0.00
C LYS A 40 11.39 -13.29 -0.95
N PRO A 41 11.50 -11.95 -0.98
CA PRO A 41 12.50 -11.29 -1.81
C PRO A 41 13.93 -11.55 -1.29
N GLU A 42 14.92 -11.56 -2.18
CA GLU A 42 16.33 -11.75 -1.81
C GLU A 42 16.89 -10.55 -1.01
N LYS A 43 16.37 -9.36 -1.29
CA LYS A 43 16.71 -8.11 -0.61
C LYS A 43 15.44 -7.38 -0.22
N THR A 44 15.52 -6.57 0.82
CA THR A 44 14.40 -5.68 1.20
C THR A 44 13.94 -4.85 0.01
N ARG A 45 12.67 -4.96 -0.34
CA ARG A 45 12.03 -4.12 -1.36
C ARG A 45 11.41 -2.89 -0.71
N ILE A 46 11.83 -1.70 -1.14
CA ILE A 46 11.38 -0.43 -0.56
C ILE A 46 10.50 0.28 -1.57
N PHE A 47 9.21 0.32 -1.29
CA PHE A 47 8.21 1.00 -2.11
C PHE A 47 7.89 2.37 -1.55
N THR A 48 7.97 3.41 -2.38
CA THR A 48 7.27 4.67 -2.09
C THR A 48 5.90 4.65 -2.76
N ILE A 49 4.85 4.97 -1.98
CA ILE A 49 3.48 5.09 -2.50
C ILE A 49 3.23 6.55 -2.83
N SER A 50 3.29 6.91 -4.10
CA SER A 50 3.30 8.31 -4.51
C SER A 50 2.22 8.62 -5.54
N ASN A 51 1.48 9.71 -5.29
CA ASN A 51 0.61 10.39 -6.25
C ASN A 51 0.30 11.78 -5.71
N GLN A 52 0.38 12.81 -6.57
CA GLN A 52 0.11 14.20 -6.19
C GLN A 52 -1.37 14.49 -5.93
N LYS A 53 -2.25 13.68 -6.49
CA LYS A 53 -3.70 13.81 -6.25
C LYS A 53 -4.04 13.30 -4.86
N GLY A 54 -4.74 14.11 -4.06
CA GLY A 54 -5.32 13.68 -2.80
C GLY A 54 -6.45 12.67 -3.01
N GLY A 55 -6.65 11.77 -2.04
CA GLY A 55 -7.78 10.84 -2.05
C GLY A 55 -7.70 9.68 -3.04
N VAL A 56 -6.57 9.44 -3.71
CA VAL A 56 -6.41 8.31 -4.67
C VAL A 56 -6.16 6.96 -3.98
N GLY A 57 -6.09 6.93 -2.65
CA GLY A 57 -5.87 5.72 -1.87
C GLY A 57 -4.39 5.40 -1.59
N LYS A 58 -3.48 6.38 -1.49
CA LYS A 58 -2.07 6.17 -1.13
C LYS A 58 -1.94 5.42 0.20
N THR A 59 -2.35 6.05 1.28
CA THR A 59 -2.33 5.49 2.63
C THR A 59 -3.05 4.15 2.69
N THR A 60 -4.26 4.09 2.13
CA THR A 60 -5.06 2.86 2.07
C THR A 60 -4.31 1.73 1.37
N THR A 61 -3.60 2.04 0.28
CA THR A 61 -2.80 1.06 -0.45
C THR A 61 -1.59 0.61 0.38
N ALA A 62 -0.85 1.55 0.99
CA ALA A 62 0.31 1.24 1.81
C ALA A 62 -0.04 0.26 2.94
N VAL A 63 -1.03 0.59 3.76
CA VAL A 63 -1.37 -0.21 4.95
C VAL A 63 -2.00 -1.56 4.60
N ASN A 64 -2.84 -1.62 3.55
CA ASN A 64 -3.51 -2.87 3.19
C ASN A 64 -2.59 -3.84 2.43
N LEU A 65 -1.68 -3.36 1.58
CA LEU A 65 -0.64 -4.21 0.99
C LEU A 65 0.32 -4.72 2.07
N ALA A 66 0.72 -3.86 3.01
CA ALA A 66 1.57 -4.25 4.13
C ALA A 66 0.92 -5.35 4.98
N ALA A 67 -0.34 -5.18 5.39
CA ALA A 67 -1.08 -6.19 6.15
C ALA A 67 -1.28 -7.49 5.34
N ALA A 68 -1.56 -7.39 4.04
CA ALA A 68 -1.72 -8.56 3.17
C ALA A 68 -0.44 -9.40 3.06
N LEU A 69 0.73 -8.76 2.89
CA LEU A 69 2.03 -9.45 2.87
C LEU A 69 2.38 -10.05 4.25
N ALA A 70 2.16 -9.29 5.33
CA ALA A 70 2.39 -9.75 6.69
C ALA A 70 1.49 -10.96 7.04
N SER A 71 0.25 -11.02 6.53
CA SER A 71 -0.65 -12.16 6.68
C SER A 71 -0.10 -13.46 6.09
N LYS A 72 0.92 -13.37 5.25
CA LYS A 72 1.65 -14.50 4.64
C LYS A 72 2.98 -14.79 5.34
N GLY A 73 3.23 -14.18 6.49
CA GLY A 73 4.42 -14.41 7.32
C GLY A 73 5.65 -13.62 6.87
N LEU A 74 5.49 -12.64 5.99
CA LEU A 74 6.57 -11.73 5.59
C LEU A 74 6.75 -10.62 6.62
N GLN A 75 7.98 -10.13 6.79
CA GLN A 75 8.30 -8.99 7.66
C GLN A 75 8.09 -7.70 6.89
N VAL A 76 7.19 -6.84 7.39
CA VAL A 76 6.82 -5.62 6.68
C VAL A 76 6.91 -4.41 7.59
N LEU A 77 7.59 -3.37 7.10
CA LEU A 77 7.65 -2.05 7.74
C LEU A 77 6.82 -1.05 6.93
N VAL A 78 5.96 -0.30 7.60
CA VAL A 78 5.35 0.91 7.04
C VAL A 78 6.06 2.13 7.63
N VAL A 79 6.42 3.09 6.78
CA VAL A 79 6.93 4.40 7.21
C VAL A 79 5.86 5.42 6.84
N ASP A 80 5.26 6.02 7.85
CA ASP A 80 4.27 7.08 7.65
C ASP A 80 4.99 8.42 7.50
N LEU A 81 4.94 9.02 6.32
CA LEU A 81 5.51 10.34 6.03
C LEU A 81 4.45 11.43 5.84
N ASP A 82 3.18 11.11 6.06
CA ASP A 82 2.13 12.14 6.03
C ASP A 82 1.91 12.70 7.45
N PRO A 83 2.07 14.00 7.67
CA PRO A 83 1.80 14.63 8.98
C PRO A 83 0.39 14.36 9.54
N GLN A 84 -0.54 13.92 8.70
CA GLN A 84 -1.88 13.53 9.15
C GLN A 84 -1.91 12.21 9.93
N GLY A 85 -0.85 11.38 9.89
CA GLY A 85 -0.73 10.14 10.64
C GLY A 85 -1.78 9.08 10.29
N ASN A 86 -2.30 9.11 9.06
CA ASN A 86 -3.40 8.21 8.67
C ASN A 86 -2.95 6.75 8.57
N ALA A 87 -1.69 6.48 8.17
CA ALA A 87 -1.17 5.12 8.16
C ALA A 87 -0.95 4.62 9.59
N SER A 88 -0.43 5.47 10.47
CA SER A 88 -0.26 5.19 11.90
C SER A 88 -1.61 4.85 12.56
N THR A 89 -2.64 5.64 12.28
CA THR A 89 -4.02 5.37 12.76
C THR A 89 -4.54 4.02 12.27
N ALA A 90 -4.42 3.74 10.97
CA ALA A 90 -4.95 2.51 10.38
C ALA A 90 -4.24 1.24 10.87
N LEU A 91 -3.00 1.37 11.34
CA LEU A 91 -2.19 0.28 11.88
C LEU A 91 -2.24 0.19 13.42
N ASN A 92 -3.12 0.96 14.05
CA ASN A 92 -3.26 1.03 15.50
C ASN A 92 -1.93 1.34 16.23
N ILE A 93 -1.20 2.34 15.73
CA ILE A 93 0.10 2.78 16.24
C ILE A 93 -0.07 4.07 17.06
N GLU A 94 0.62 4.17 18.19
CA GLU A 94 0.66 5.40 18.99
C GLU A 94 1.41 6.49 18.21
N HIS A 95 0.77 7.67 18.04
CA HIS A 95 1.32 8.76 17.23
C HIS A 95 0.86 10.15 17.72
N ARG A 96 0.69 10.30 19.05
CA ARG A 96 0.38 11.61 19.65
C ARG A 96 1.60 12.51 19.58
N GLU A 97 1.38 13.80 19.75
CA GLU A 97 2.45 14.79 19.89
C GLU A 97 3.48 14.35 20.94
N GLY A 98 4.76 14.44 20.60
CA GLY A 98 5.87 14.00 21.45
C GLY A 98 6.14 12.49 21.45
N THR A 99 5.38 11.68 20.69
CA THR A 99 5.74 10.27 20.48
C THR A 99 6.95 10.18 19.53
N PRO A 100 8.00 9.38 19.85
CA PRO A 100 9.12 9.14 18.93
C PRO A 100 8.61 8.69 17.56
N SER A 101 9.04 9.38 16.50
CA SER A 101 8.41 9.30 15.18
C SER A 101 9.41 9.47 14.04
N VAL A 102 8.94 9.45 12.82
CA VAL A 102 9.75 9.73 11.63
C VAL A 102 10.32 11.17 11.64
N TYR A 103 9.69 12.10 12.38
CA TYR A 103 10.22 13.44 12.57
C TYR A 103 11.61 13.38 13.20
N ASP A 104 11.78 12.65 14.31
CA ASP A 104 13.07 12.51 15.03
C ASP A 104 14.12 11.81 14.14
N VAL A 105 13.69 10.85 13.32
CA VAL A 105 14.58 10.19 12.34
C VAL A 105 15.12 11.20 11.32
N LEU A 106 14.25 12.07 10.81
CA LEU A 106 14.62 13.03 9.75
C LEU A 106 15.43 14.21 10.28
N LEU A 107 15.08 14.78 11.43
CA LEU A 107 15.70 15.99 11.97
C LEU A 107 16.89 15.66 12.85
N ASP A 108 16.71 14.79 13.84
CA ASP A 108 17.71 14.52 14.87
C ASP A 108 18.64 13.35 14.49
N GLY A 109 18.25 12.53 13.51
CA GLY A 109 19.00 11.34 13.13
C GLY A 109 18.79 10.17 14.09
N THR A 110 17.67 10.18 14.82
CA THR A 110 17.30 9.08 15.71
C THR A 110 17.20 7.76 14.92
N PRO A 111 17.80 6.67 15.41
CA PRO A 111 17.72 5.38 14.73
C PRO A 111 16.27 4.90 14.58
N ILE A 112 15.95 4.31 13.45
CA ILE A 112 14.60 3.73 13.21
C ILE A 112 14.26 2.68 14.28
N ALA A 113 15.25 1.95 14.78
CA ALA A 113 15.07 0.96 15.84
C ALA A 113 14.47 1.54 17.14
N ASP A 114 14.71 2.82 17.40
CA ASP A 114 14.26 3.50 18.62
C ASP A 114 12.84 4.08 18.50
N VAL A 115 12.33 4.20 17.27
CA VAL A 115 11.02 4.81 16.99
C VAL A 115 10.01 3.83 16.39
N VAL A 116 10.47 2.69 15.86
CA VAL A 116 9.60 1.68 15.25
C VAL A 116 8.70 1.02 16.28
N GLN A 117 7.42 0.86 15.94
CA GLN A 117 6.42 0.22 16.79
C GLN A 117 5.85 -1.03 16.10
N ILE A 118 5.47 -2.02 16.91
CA ILE A 118 4.83 -3.26 16.42
C ILE A 118 3.33 -2.99 16.29
N SER A 119 2.78 -3.25 15.11
CA SER A 119 1.34 -3.18 14.91
C SER A 119 0.63 -4.38 15.54
N THR A 120 -0.48 -4.11 16.22
CA THR A 120 -1.36 -5.17 16.75
C THR A 120 -2.24 -5.79 15.68
N GLU A 121 -2.26 -5.20 14.48
CA GLU A 121 -3.11 -5.65 13.36
C GLU A 121 -2.66 -7.00 12.81
N MET A 122 -1.34 -7.23 12.70
CA MET A 122 -0.82 -8.44 12.08
C MET A 122 0.59 -8.76 12.60
N PRO A 123 0.89 -10.03 12.94
CA PRO A 123 2.27 -10.44 13.24
C PRO A 123 3.21 -10.13 12.08
N GLY A 124 4.40 -9.63 12.40
CA GLY A 124 5.40 -9.24 11.39
C GLY A 124 5.18 -7.88 10.73
N LEU A 125 4.14 -7.14 11.15
CA LEU A 125 3.88 -5.79 10.69
C LEU A 125 4.35 -4.77 11.72
N THR A 126 5.19 -3.84 11.29
CA THR A 126 5.73 -2.74 12.09
C THR A 126 5.50 -1.40 11.41
N CYS A 127 5.55 -0.31 12.16
CA CYS A 127 5.39 1.03 11.63
C CYS A 127 6.32 2.03 12.31
N VAL A 128 6.92 2.92 11.53
CA VAL A 128 7.50 4.18 11.99
C VAL A 128 6.41 5.23 11.87
N PRO A 129 5.89 5.76 12.99
CA PRO A 129 4.75 6.66 12.95
C PRO A 129 5.09 8.06 12.46
N ALA A 130 4.07 8.77 11.96
CA ALA A 130 4.09 10.22 11.82
C ALA A 130 3.28 10.87 12.96
N THR A 131 3.82 11.95 13.51
CA THR A 131 3.10 12.85 14.44
C THR A 131 2.81 14.17 13.74
N ILE A 132 1.99 15.00 14.38
CA ILE A 132 1.71 16.36 13.86
C ILE A 132 2.98 17.21 13.73
N ASP A 133 4.03 16.90 14.51
CA ASP A 133 5.32 17.60 14.48
C ASP A 133 5.96 17.52 13.10
N LEU A 134 5.69 16.46 12.34
CA LEU A 134 6.18 16.28 10.97
C LEU A 134 5.72 17.40 10.01
N ALA A 135 4.66 18.13 10.35
CA ALA A 135 4.22 19.29 9.55
C ALA A 135 5.28 20.42 9.52
N ALA A 136 6.09 20.56 10.58
CA ALA A 136 7.18 21.53 10.64
C ALA A 136 8.45 21.04 9.91
N ALA A 137 8.60 19.73 9.75
CA ALA A 137 9.81 19.10 9.23
C ALA A 137 10.22 19.62 7.83
N GLU A 138 9.26 19.95 6.95
CA GLU A 138 9.58 20.48 5.61
C GLU A 138 10.33 21.83 5.67
N LEU A 139 10.05 22.68 6.67
CA LEU A 139 10.73 23.94 6.87
C LEU A 139 12.09 23.73 7.56
N GLU A 140 12.13 22.90 8.57
CA GLU A 140 13.32 22.64 9.40
C GLU A 140 14.40 21.88 8.61
N LEU A 141 14.01 20.91 7.79
CA LEU A 141 14.90 20.18 6.89
C LEU A 141 15.67 21.08 5.92
N VAL A 142 15.18 22.28 5.61
CA VAL A 142 15.88 23.21 4.70
C VAL A 142 17.30 23.50 5.18
N SER A 143 17.51 23.58 6.49
CA SER A 143 18.82 23.85 7.13
C SER A 143 19.66 22.60 7.42
N VAL A 144 19.09 21.40 7.23
CA VAL A 144 19.77 20.14 7.58
C VAL A 144 20.68 19.68 6.43
N VAL A 145 21.88 19.24 6.79
CA VAL A 145 22.85 18.68 5.84
C VAL A 145 22.35 17.34 5.31
N ALA A 146 22.53 17.12 4.01
CA ALA A 146 22.07 15.91 3.29
C ALA A 146 20.55 15.65 3.48
N ARG A 147 19.77 16.71 3.58
CA ARG A 147 18.34 16.70 3.88
C ARG A 147 17.49 15.83 2.94
N GLU A 148 17.93 15.61 1.71
CA GLU A 148 17.22 14.79 0.72
C GLU A 148 17.42 13.28 0.92
N THR A 149 18.42 12.88 1.72
CA THR A 149 18.81 11.47 1.88
C THR A 149 18.76 10.99 3.33
N ARG A 150 18.15 11.76 4.23
CA ARG A 150 18.04 11.42 5.66
C ARG A 150 17.32 10.09 5.87
N LEU A 151 16.17 9.92 5.27
CA LEU A 151 15.40 8.67 5.36
C LEU A 151 16.16 7.49 4.74
N LYS A 152 16.80 7.69 3.58
CA LYS A 152 17.62 6.66 2.93
C LYS A 152 18.67 6.11 3.88
N ASN A 153 19.49 7.00 4.46
CA ASN A 153 20.58 6.61 5.36
C ASN A 153 20.05 5.88 6.61
N ALA A 154 18.92 6.34 7.16
CA ALA A 154 18.29 5.71 8.32
C ALA A 154 17.77 4.30 7.99
N LEU A 155 17.10 4.12 6.84
CA LEU A 155 16.60 2.81 6.40
C LEU A 155 17.75 1.85 6.07
N GLU A 156 18.80 2.29 5.37
CA GLU A 156 19.98 1.46 5.10
C GLU A 156 20.63 0.98 6.40
N THR A 157 20.78 1.87 7.38
CA THR A 157 21.32 1.50 8.71
C THR A 157 20.41 0.48 9.39
N TYR A 158 19.09 0.71 9.41
CA TYR A 158 18.13 -0.19 10.04
C TYR A 158 18.13 -1.58 9.40
N ILE A 159 18.13 -1.67 8.07
CA ILE A 159 18.15 -2.94 7.33
C ILE A 159 19.44 -3.72 7.65
N ASN A 160 20.58 -3.03 7.67
CA ASN A 160 21.88 -3.66 7.88
C ASN A 160 22.16 -4.07 9.34
N THR A 161 21.51 -3.45 10.32
CA THR A 161 21.70 -3.73 11.74
C THR A 161 20.63 -4.61 12.35
N SER A 162 19.49 -4.74 11.68
CA SER A 162 18.37 -5.55 12.17
C SER A 162 18.71 -7.05 12.11
N MET A 163 18.40 -7.77 13.19
CA MET A 163 18.48 -9.25 13.21
C MET A 163 17.44 -9.91 12.29
N THR A 164 16.32 -9.25 12.07
CA THR A 164 15.25 -9.65 11.18
C THR A 164 14.86 -8.47 10.29
N PRO A 165 15.66 -8.21 9.22
CA PRO A 165 15.36 -7.11 8.33
C PRO A 165 14.01 -7.29 7.67
N PRO A 166 13.25 -6.21 7.40
CA PRO A 166 11.98 -6.31 6.70
C PRO A 166 12.17 -6.85 5.28
N ASP A 167 11.23 -7.70 4.85
CA ASP A 167 11.14 -8.16 3.46
C ASP A 167 10.63 -7.03 2.56
N TYR A 168 9.69 -6.24 3.08
CA TYR A 168 9.07 -5.11 2.40
C TYR A 168 9.03 -3.88 3.29
N ILE A 169 9.27 -2.72 2.69
CA ILE A 169 9.06 -1.41 3.31
C ILE A 169 8.10 -0.63 2.41
N PHE A 170 7.00 -0.12 2.98
CA PHE A 170 6.10 0.80 2.30
C PHE A 170 6.19 2.18 2.94
N ILE A 171 6.54 3.18 2.14
CA ILE A 171 6.61 4.57 2.56
C ILE A 171 5.35 5.28 2.08
N ASP A 172 4.47 5.66 3.00
CA ASP A 172 3.26 6.44 2.69
C ASP A 172 3.60 7.92 2.63
N CYS A 173 3.30 8.57 1.52
CA CYS A 173 3.69 9.95 1.25
C CYS A 173 2.51 10.91 1.30
N PRO A 174 2.74 12.16 1.75
CA PRO A 174 1.77 13.24 1.60
C PRO A 174 1.46 13.51 0.10
N PRO A 175 0.37 14.19 -0.22
CA PRO A 175 0.04 14.54 -1.61
C PRO A 175 0.92 15.64 -2.20
N SER A 176 1.82 16.22 -1.43
CA SER A 176 2.76 17.27 -1.85
C SER A 176 4.03 16.71 -2.50
N LEU A 177 4.75 17.56 -3.23
CA LEU A 177 6.11 17.28 -3.73
C LEU A 177 7.19 18.01 -2.92
N GLY A 178 7.02 18.05 -1.61
CA GLY A 178 7.97 18.65 -0.69
C GLY A 178 9.16 17.75 -0.37
N LEU A 179 9.98 18.17 0.60
CA LEU A 179 11.18 17.46 1.04
C LEU A 179 10.86 16.07 1.61
N LEU A 180 9.68 15.86 2.20
CA LEU A 180 9.25 14.54 2.67
C LEU A 180 9.12 13.56 1.50
N THR A 181 8.44 13.95 0.43
CA THR A 181 8.31 13.12 -0.78
C THR A 181 9.66 12.91 -1.48
N VAL A 182 10.54 13.89 -1.48
CA VAL A 182 11.92 13.74 -2.00
C VAL A 182 12.68 12.70 -1.18
N ASN A 183 12.61 12.73 0.15
CA ASN A 183 13.21 11.73 1.03
C ASN A 183 12.70 10.32 0.75
N SER A 184 11.39 10.19 0.58
CA SER A 184 10.75 8.91 0.23
C SER A 184 11.30 8.35 -1.08
N LEU A 185 11.31 9.15 -2.16
CA LEU A 185 11.80 8.73 -3.48
C LEU A 185 13.32 8.48 -3.48
N ALA A 186 14.09 9.22 -2.68
CA ALA A 186 15.54 9.01 -2.53
C ALA A 186 15.86 7.69 -1.80
N ALA A 187 15.00 7.27 -0.87
CA ALA A 187 15.15 6.06 -0.07
C ALA A 187 14.62 4.79 -0.76
N ALA A 188 13.65 4.93 -1.66
CA ALA A 188 12.96 3.80 -2.27
C ALA A 188 13.79 3.10 -3.35
N THR A 189 13.56 1.80 -3.52
CA THR A 189 13.98 1.05 -4.70
C THR A 189 12.92 1.08 -5.80
N GLU A 190 11.65 1.18 -5.39
CA GLU A 190 10.50 1.07 -6.27
C GLU A 190 9.46 2.15 -5.99
N VAL A 191 8.79 2.61 -7.04
CA VAL A 191 7.61 3.48 -6.94
C VAL A 191 6.37 2.67 -7.26
N LEU A 192 5.37 2.74 -6.37
CA LEU A 192 4.01 2.27 -6.61
C LEU A 192 3.10 3.48 -6.72
N ILE A 193 2.35 3.56 -7.83
CA ILE A 193 1.41 4.65 -8.10
C ILE A 193 -0.01 4.11 -8.03
N PRO A 194 -0.78 4.42 -6.97
CA PRO A 194 -2.22 4.19 -6.98
C PRO A 194 -2.89 5.22 -7.90
N ILE A 195 -3.71 4.74 -8.84
CA ILE A 195 -4.45 5.58 -9.80
C ILE A 195 -5.94 5.35 -9.62
N GLN A 196 -6.65 6.40 -9.21
CA GLN A 196 -8.10 6.39 -9.23
C GLN A 196 -8.59 6.48 -10.68
N CYS A 197 -9.51 5.58 -11.08
CA CYS A 197 -10.03 5.50 -12.44
C CYS A 197 -11.01 6.65 -12.75
N GLU A 198 -10.50 7.89 -12.86
CA GLU A 198 -11.22 9.12 -13.15
C GLU A 198 -10.58 9.91 -14.29
N TYR A 199 -11.31 10.86 -14.88
CA TYR A 199 -10.96 11.59 -16.11
C TYR A 199 -9.55 12.23 -16.10
N TYR A 200 -9.10 12.81 -14.98
CA TYR A 200 -7.78 13.47 -14.88
C TYR A 200 -6.65 12.56 -14.44
N ALA A 201 -6.84 11.24 -14.45
CA ALA A 201 -5.86 10.28 -13.93
C ALA A 201 -4.50 10.34 -14.66
N LEU A 202 -4.51 10.48 -15.97
CA LEU A 202 -3.30 10.47 -16.81
C LEU A 202 -2.54 11.80 -16.84
N GLU A 203 -3.23 12.93 -16.68
CA GLU A 203 -2.57 14.23 -16.61
C GLU A 203 -1.65 14.33 -15.39
N GLY A 204 -2.17 13.96 -14.21
CA GLY A 204 -1.39 13.89 -12.98
C GLY A 204 -0.21 12.92 -13.06
N LEU A 205 -0.40 11.78 -13.75
CA LEU A 205 0.64 10.78 -13.94
C LEU A 205 1.83 11.34 -14.72
N SER A 206 1.62 12.08 -15.80
CA SER A 206 2.69 12.67 -16.60
C SER A 206 3.59 13.61 -15.81
N GLN A 207 3.03 14.40 -14.91
CA GLN A 207 3.81 15.30 -14.05
C GLN A 207 4.58 14.50 -12.98
N LEU A 208 3.98 13.49 -12.39
CA LEU A 208 4.64 12.62 -11.42
C LEU A 208 5.84 11.89 -12.06
N LEU A 209 5.68 11.36 -13.28
CA LEU A 209 6.77 10.69 -14.02
C LEU A 209 7.95 11.61 -14.27
N LYS A 210 7.72 12.88 -14.62
CA LYS A 210 8.80 13.88 -14.78
C LYS A 210 9.58 14.07 -13.48
N ASN A 211 8.89 14.09 -12.34
CA ASN A 211 9.54 14.24 -11.03
C ASN A 211 10.31 12.99 -10.62
N ILE A 212 9.75 11.80 -10.81
CA ILE A 212 10.45 10.53 -10.59
C ILE A 212 11.74 10.48 -11.43
N ASN A 213 11.67 10.86 -12.71
CA ASN A 213 12.85 10.89 -13.58
C ASN A 213 13.93 11.88 -13.10
N ARG A 214 13.55 13.04 -12.55
CA ARG A 214 14.50 13.98 -11.94
C ARG A 214 15.18 13.36 -10.71
N ILE A 215 14.41 12.74 -9.82
CA ILE A 215 14.98 12.06 -8.64
C ILE A 215 15.91 10.94 -9.08
N LYS A 216 15.51 10.13 -10.07
CA LYS A 216 16.33 9.07 -10.62
C LYS A 216 17.65 9.60 -11.18
N GLN A 217 17.62 10.72 -11.86
CA GLN A 217 18.81 11.32 -12.48
C GLN A 217 19.79 11.91 -11.44
N TYR A 218 19.30 12.53 -10.37
CA TYR A 218 20.15 13.35 -9.49
C TYR A 218 20.36 12.77 -8.09
N LEU A 219 19.44 11.95 -7.58
CA LEU A 219 19.48 11.51 -6.17
C LEU A 219 19.46 9.98 -6.02
N ASN A 220 18.72 9.26 -6.88
CA ASN A 220 18.56 7.81 -6.74
C ASN A 220 18.52 7.11 -8.11
N PRO A 221 19.68 6.82 -8.72
CA PRO A 221 19.74 6.18 -10.03
C PRO A 221 19.05 4.80 -10.11
N ASN A 222 18.93 4.13 -8.98
CA ASN A 222 18.34 2.79 -8.89
C ASN A 222 16.80 2.81 -8.70
N LEU A 223 16.20 3.99 -8.56
CA LEU A 223 14.76 4.12 -8.40
C LEU A 223 14.04 3.63 -9.67
N GLU A 224 13.06 2.76 -9.50
CA GLU A 224 12.30 2.19 -10.60
C GLU A 224 10.80 2.39 -10.41
N LEU A 225 10.09 2.83 -11.44
CA LEU A 225 8.64 2.74 -11.47
C LEU A 225 8.25 1.31 -11.79
N SER A 226 7.89 0.55 -10.77
CA SER A 226 7.63 -0.89 -10.90
C SER A 226 6.16 -1.25 -10.90
N THR A 227 5.29 -0.39 -10.34
CA THR A 227 3.90 -0.79 -10.09
C THR A 227 2.92 0.36 -10.25
N ILE A 228 1.87 0.13 -11.01
CA ILE A 228 0.65 0.95 -11.05
C ILE A 228 -0.50 0.09 -10.55
N LEU A 229 -1.25 0.61 -9.57
CA LEU A 229 -2.44 -0.04 -9.01
C LEU A 229 -3.68 0.82 -9.29
N LEU A 230 -4.63 0.27 -10.03
CA LEU A 230 -5.90 0.92 -10.30
C LEU A 230 -6.79 0.82 -9.05
N THR A 231 -7.25 1.96 -8.54
CA THR A 231 -8.02 2.06 -7.30
C THR A 231 -9.40 2.63 -7.54
N MET A 232 -10.32 2.36 -6.60
CA MET A 232 -11.72 2.84 -6.65
C MET A 232 -12.39 2.54 -7.98
N TYR A 233 -12.04 1.39 -8.57
CA TYR A 233 -12.59 0.95 -9.84
C TYR A 233 -14.07 0.61 -9.69
N ASP A 234 -14.90 1.17 -10.56
CA ASP A 234 -16.32 0.83 -10.68
C ASP A 234 -16.60 0.29 -12.09
N SER A 235 -16.71 -1.03 -12.18
CA SER A 235 -16.94 -1.75 -13.45
C SER A 235 -18.24 -1.38 -14.15
N ARG A 236 -19.17 -0.73 -13.46
CA ARG A 236 -20.44 -0.28 -14.03
C ARG A 236 -20.30 1.00 -14.85
N THR A 237 -19.19 1.70 -14.75
CA THR A 237 -18.95 2.97 -15.42
C THR A 237 -18.03 2.80 -16.62
N ARG A 238 -18.44 3.33 -17.79
CA ARG A 238 -17.60 3.35 -19.00
C ARG A 238 -16.33 4.19 -18.79
N LEU A 239 -16.40 5.21 -17.96
CA LEU A 239 -15.26 6.05 -17.64
C LEU A 239 -14.14 5.25 -16.96
N ALA A 240 -14.47 4.49 -15.91
CA ALA A 240 -13.47 3.70 -15.20
C ALA A 240 -12.85 2.63 -16.11
N SER A 241 -13.64 1.97 -16.95
CA SER A 241 -13.13 0.98 -17.91
C SER A 241 -12.23 1.63 -18.96
N GLY A 242 -12.59 2.79 -19.50
CA GLY A 242 -11.78 3.51 -20.48
C GLY A 242 -10.43 3.99 -19.89
N VAL A 243 -10.42 4.53 -18.67
CA VAL A 243 -9.19 4.94 -17.99
C VAL A 243 -8.31 3.72 -17.70
N ALA A 244 -8.89 2.61 -17.25
CA ALA A 244 -8.14 1.39 -16.98
C ALA A 244 -7.48 0.82 -18.25
N GLU A 245 -8.20 0.83 -19.37
CA GLU A 245 -7.69 0.39 -20.67
C GLU A 245 -6.55 1.31 -21.16
N GLU A 246 -6.71 2.61 -21.04
CA GLU A 246 -5.69 3.59 -21.43
C GLU A 246 -4.41 3.45 -20.60
N VAL A 247 -4.53 3.30 -19.27
CA VAL A 247 -3.38 3.04 -18.39
C VAL A 247 -2.69 1.72 -18.78
N ARG A 248 -3.43 0.65 -19.00
CA ARG A 248 -2.88 -0.64 -19.43
C ARG A 248 -2.22 -0.57 -20.80
N THR A 249 -2.75 0.21 -21.73
CA THR A 249 -2.16 0.38 -23.06
C THR A 249 -0.78 1.05 -22.98
N HIS A 250 -0.61 2.06 -22.12
CA HIS A 250 0.64 2.81 -22.02
C HIS A 250 1.63 2.22 -21.01
N PHE A 251 1.17 1.45 -20.03
CA PHE A 251 1.95 0.94 -18.90
C PHE A 251 1.69 -0.55 -18.62
N ALA A 252 1.50 -1.36 -19.68
CA ALA A 252 1.13 -2.78 -19.57
C ALA A 252 2.00 -3.56 -18.58
N ASN A 253 3.33 -3.42 -18.66
CA ASN A 253 4.27 -4.24 -17.92
C ASN A 253 4.31 -3.92 -16.41
N ILE A 254 3.84 -2.76 -15.98
CA ILE A 254 3.89 -2.29 -14.60
C ILE A 254 2.51 -2.10 -13.97
N THR A 255 1.46 -2.15 -14.78
CA THR A 255 0.08 -2.10 -14.24
C THR A 255 -0.32 -3.48 -13.74
N LEU A 256 -0.79 -3.55 -12.51
CA LEU A 256 -1.32 -4.80 -11.95
C LEU A 256 -2.59 -5.23 -12.70
N ASP A 257 -2.74 -6.54 -12.87
CA ASP A 257 -3.98 -7.13 -13.38
C ASP A 257 -5.12 -6.91 -12.38
N THR A 258 -4.78 -7.02 -11.10
CA THR A 258 -5.66 -6.75 -9.97
C THR A 258 -6.06 -5.28 -9.93
N VAL A 259 -7.36 -5.01 -9.74
CA VAL A 259 -7.92 -3.67 -9.50
C VAL A 259 -8.57 -3.61 -8.12
N ILE A 260 -8.45 -2.48 -7.42
CA ILE A 260 -9.14 -2.29 -6.14
C ILE A 260 -10.51 -1.67 -6.40
N PRO A 261 -11.60 -2.37 -6.09
CA PRO A 261 -12.94 -1.84 -6.30
C PRO A 261 -13.24 -0.69 -5.34
N ARG A 262 -14.18 0.18 -5.72
CA ARG A 262 -14.77 1.12 -4.79
C ARG A 262 -15.50 0.35 -3.70
N SER A 263 -15.11 0.54 -2.44
CA SER A 263 -15.62 -0.24 -1.31
C SER A 263 -15.79 0.63 -0.06
N VAL A 264 -16.97 0.60 0.53
CA VAL A 264 -17.26 1.27 1.80
C VAL A 264 -16.42 0.67 2.93
N LYS A 265 -16.25 -0.65 2.94
CA LYS A 265 -15.47 -1.37 3.97
C LYS A 265 -14.00 -0.94 4.02
N VAL A 266 -13.41 -0.66 2.85
CA VAL A 266 -12.04 -0.12 2.77
C VAL A 266 -11.95 1.28 3.38
N SER A 267 -12.98 2.11 3.20
CA SER A 267 -13.02 3.47 3.74
C SER A 267 -13.37 3.52 5.23
N GLU A 268 -14.14 2.57 5.73
CA GLU A 268 -14.56 2.47 7.14
C GLU A 268 -13.44 1.94 8.04
N ALA A 269 -12.64 0.99 7.56
CA ALA A 269 -11.65 0.26 8.36
C ALA A 269 -10.73 1.17 9.21
N PRO A 270 -10.17 2.29 8.69
CA PRO A 270 -9.31 3.18 9.47
C PRO A 270 -10.02 3.82 10.67
N SER A 271 -11.34 4.04 10.62
CA SER A 271 -12.12 4.57 11.75
C SER A 271 -12.17 3.61 12.94
N TYR A 272 -11.80 2.36 12.73
CA TYR A 272 -11.69 1.33 13.76
C TYR A 272 -10.22 1.00 14.07
N SER A 273 -9.27 1.83 13.61
CA SER A 273 -7.83 1.57 13.69
C SER A 273 -7.45 0.20 13.14
N LYS A 274 -8.01 -0.13 11.97
CA LYS A 274 -7.83 -1.42 11.28
C LYS A 274 -7.54 -1.25 9.81
N THR A 275 -6.83 -2.24 9.25
CA THR A 275 -6.80 -2.45 7.81
C THR A 275 -8.07 -3.16 7.35
N VAL A 276 -8.42 -3.10 6.06
CA VAL A 276 -9.59 -3.86 5.57
C VAL A 276 -9.36 -5.36 5.67
N ILE A 277 -8.10 -5.81 5.71
CA ILE A 277 -7.71 -7.23 5.85
C ILE A 277 -8.21 -7.81 7.18
N THR A 278 -8.11 -7.03 8.26
CA THR A 278 -8.54 -7.43 9.61
C THR A 278 -9.96 -6.97 9.94
N TYR A 279 -10.43 -5.88 9.33
CA TYR A 279 -11.75 -5.34 9.54
C TYR A 279 -12.85 -6.21 8.89
N ASP A 280 -12.68 -6.54 7.60
CA ASP A 280 -13.59 -7.40 6.84
C ASP A 280 -12.82 -8.13 5.72
N GLY A 281 -12.04 -9.15 6.12
CA GLY A 281 -11.14 -9.88 5.23
C GLY A 281 -11.84 -10.69 4.11
N SER A 282 -13.17 -10.83 4.17
CA SER A 282 -13.99 -11.48 3.13
C SER A 282 -14.60 -10.49 2.15
N SER A 283 -14.49 -9.19 2.39
CA SER A 283 -15.00 -8.16 1.48
C SER A 283 -14.25 -8.14 0.15
N PRO A 284 -14.91 -7.75 -0.95
CA PRO A 284 -14.25 -7.64 -2.26
C PRO A 284 -13.01 -6.74 -2.24
N GLY A 285 -13.02 -5.66 -1.43
CA GLY A 285 -11.89 -4.76 -1.27
C GLY A 285 -10.70 -5.41 -0.58
N ALA A 286 -10.93 -6.19 0.49
CA ALA A 286 -9.90 -6.94 1.18
C ALA A 286 -9.26 -8.00 0.26
N ILE A 287 -10.09 -8.78 -0.43
CA ILE A 287 -9.64 -9.81 -1.37
C ILE A 287 -8.79 -9.19 -2.48
N ALA A 288 -9.20 -8.04 -3.01
CA ALA A 288 -8.44 -7.35 -4.04
C ALA A 288 -7.05 -6.90 -3.52
N TYR A 289 -6.93 -6.38 -2.29
CA TYR A 289 -5.62 -6.06 -1.72
C TYR A 289 -4.76 -7.29 -1.45
N LEU A 290 -5.36 -8.42 -1.02
CA LEU A 290 -4.65 -9.70 -0.88
C LEU A 290 -4.09 -10.16 -2.24
N GLU A 291 -4.87 -10.12 -3.30
CA GLU A 291 -4.44 -10.50 -4.65
C GLU A 291 -3.37 -9.54 -5.20
N ALA A 292 -3.54 -8.22 -5.02
CA ALA A 292 -2.54 -7.24 -5.43
C ALA A 292 -1.19 -7.46 -4.73
N ALA A 293 -1.20 -7.76 -3.42
CA ALA A 293 0.01 -8.10 -2.67
C ALA A 293 0.67 -9.38 -3.20
N GLY A 294 -0.12 -10.40 -3.50
CA GLY A 294 0.36 -11.64 -4.12
C GLY A 294 0.99 -11.38 -5.50
N GLU A 295 0.35 -10.58 -6.33
CA GLU A 295 0.85 -10.21 -7.65
C GLU A 295 2.17 -9.43 -7.57
N ILE A 296 2.30 -8.47 -6.64
CA ILE A 296 3.56 -7.73 -6.38
C ILE A 296 4.68 -8.67 -5.96
N ALA A 297 4.40 -9.64 -5.10
CA ALA A 297 5.41 -10.58 -4.62
C ALA A 297 5.89 -11.51 -5.73
N ILE A 298 4.97 -12.07 -6.53
CA ILE A 298 5.27 -12.99 -7.62
C ILE A 298 6.05 -12.27 -8.72
N ARG A 299 5.56 -11.12 -9.21
CA ARG A 299 6.27 -10.30 -10.23
C ARG A 299 7.66 -9.88 -9.75
N GLY A 300 7.83 -9.58 -8.46
CA GLY A 300 9.15 -9.29 -7.90
C GLY A 300 10.12 -10.44 -8.03
N ALA A 301 9.71 -11.65 -7.67
CA ALA A 301 10.55 -12.85 -7.79
C ALA A 301 10.91 -13.17 -9.26
N GLU A 302 9.97 -12.99 -10.19
CA GLU A 302 10.24 -13.20 -11.63
C GLU A 302 11.27 -12.20 -12.20
N HIS A 303 11.41 -11.01 -11.61
CA HIS A 303 12.38 -10.00 -12.01
C HIS A 303 13.67 -10.00 -11.15
N GLY A 304 13.87 -11.02 -10.29
CA GLY A 304 15.06 -11.14 -9.45
C GLY A 304 15.16 -10.05 -8.36
N ARG A 305 14.02 -9.64 -7.87
CA ARG A 305 13.89 -8.60 -6.83
C ARG A 305 13.55 -9.21 -5.47
#